data_ed5e372b68a0668860055a9356c9d9f7
#
_entry.id   ed5e372b68a0668860055a9356c9d9f7
#
_cell.length_a   1.000
_cell.length_b   1.000
_cell.length_c   1.000
_cell.angle_alpha   90.00
_cell.angle_beta   90.00
_cell.angle_gamma   90.00
#
_symmetry.space_group_name_H-M   'P 1'
#
loop_
_entity.id
_entity.type
_entity.pdbx_description
1 polymer ?
#
loop_
_entity_poly.entity_id
_entity_poly.type
_entity_poly.pdbx_seq_one_letter_code
_entity_poly.pdbx_strand_id
1 'polypeptide(L)'
;WYDLIAAIDPNTTNNVYIGGVDIMKSSDAGTTFSQLTQWAGGCYSLPNIHADNHNIVFINASSSKFIASNDGGLYYTADGGATFAAKNIGFNVTQYYSLAMHPNTTNYFLGGAQDNGTHKISSAGIGSGTQVSGGDGAFCHVAQSNPNIQLSSYVYQNIYISRNGGTNFNYSASGGSKGSFINPSDYDETAGILYMGDAANYVGKITNVISGTPTASSVALSSLGSRQISAVKVDVNAVNTVWIAGYSGSAAPSILKLTNANATPTVAVNTIVGATSGAYISCIDVEKGNSNHVLVTLSNYGVTSVYESTDGGTS
;
A
#
# COMPACT_ATOMS: atom_id res chain seq x y z
N TRP A 1 -11.95 -16.18 -4.13
CA TRP A 1 -11.50 -17.54 -3.79
C TRP A 1 -11.09 -17.67 -2.32
N TYR A 2 -10.72 -16.61 -1.63
CA TYR A 2 -10.45 -16.66 -0.19
C TYR A 2 -11.56 -15.95 0.62
N ASP A 3 -12.36 -15.12 0.01
CA ASP A 3 -13.46 -14.33 0.56
C ASP A 3 -14.85 -14.92 0.16
N LEU A 4 -14.95 -16.23 0.02
CA LEU A 4 -16.19 -16.92 -0.31
C LEU A 4 -16.71 -17.66 0.91
N ILE A 5 -17.89 -17.26 1.40
CA ILE A 5 -18.54 -17.85 2.56
C ILE A 5 -19.94 -18.32 2.25
N ALA A 6 -20.41 -19.31 3.01
CA ALA A 6 -21.79 -19.74 3.05
C ALA A 6 -22.19 -20.08 4.49
N ALA A 7 -23.36 -19.66 4.91
CA ALA A 7 -23.91 -19.97 6.22
C ALA A 7 -25.42 -20.21 6.12
N ILE A 8 -25.95 -21.13 6.94
CA ILE A 8 -27.38 -21.42 7.03
C ILE A 8 -27.89 -20.97 8.41
N ASP A 9 -29.04 -20.31 8.41
CA ASP A 9 -29.73 -19.92 9.64
C ASP A 9 -30.04 -21.17 10.48
N PRO A 10 -29.62 -21.21 11.75
CA PRO A 10 -29.77 -22.41 12.59
C PRO A 10 -31.24 -22.79 12.89
N ASN A 11 -32.19 -21.89 12.73
CA ASN A 11 -33.62 -22.14 13.01
C ASN A 11 -34.50 -22.12 11.76
N THR A 12 -34.01 -21.54 10.66
CA THR A 12 -34.78 -21.40 9.41
C THR A 12 -33.88 -21.77 8.24
N THR A 13 -33.85 -23.06 7.90
CA THR A 13 -32.95 -23.59 6.87
C THR A 13 -33.13 -23.02 5.47
N ASN A 14 -34.29 -22.39 5.21
CA ASN A 14 -34.51 -21.65 3.97
C ASN A 14 -33.72 -20.33 3.90
N ASN A 15 -33.28 -19.80 5.05
CA ASN A 15 -32.41 -18.64 5.09
C ASN A 15 -30.96 -19.07 4.90
N VAL A 16 -30.43 -18.78 3.73
CA VAL A 16 -29.04 -19.05 3.34
C VAL A 16 -28.33 -17.73 3.12
N TYR A 17 -27.15 -17.59 3.66
CA TYR A 17 -26.28 -16.44 3.49
C TYR A 17 -25.05 -16.87 2.69
N ILE A 18 -24.69 -16.08 1.69
CA ILE A 18 -23.43 -16.20 0.97
C ILE A 18 -22.71 -14.85 1.02
N GLY A 19 -21.39 -14.86 1.00
CA GLY A 19 -20.60 -13.64 0.99
C GLY A 19 -19.41 -13.80 0.04
N GLY A 20 -18.97 -12.69 -0.40
CA GLY A 20 -17.79 -12.33 -1.13
C GLY A 20 -17.53 -10.89 -0.77
N VAL A 21 -17.49 -9.98 -1.74
CA VAL A 21 -17.41 -8.54 -1.49
C VAL A 21 -18.53 -8.07 -0.55
N ASP A 22 -19.76 -8.40 -0.86
CA ASP A 22 -20.94 -8.12 -0.04
C ASP A 22 -21.60 -9.42 0.46
N ILE A 23 -22.46 -9.31 1.47
CA ILE A 23 -23.29 -10.44 1.94
C ILE A 23 -24.61 -10.41 1.18
N MET A 24 -24.98 -11.57 0.65
CA MET A 24 -26.25 -11.83 0.03
C MET A 24 -27.07 -12.79 0.91
N LYS A 25 -28.39 -12.66 0.93
CA LYS A 25 -29.31 -13.52 1.67
C LYS A 25 -30.37 -14.11 0.76
N SER A 26 -30.61 -15.40 0.90
CA SER A 26 -31.78 -16.12 0.39
C SER A 26 -32.75 -16.39 1.52
N SER A 27 -34.06 -16.41 1.21
CA SER A 27 -35.13 -16.91 2.09
C SER A 27 -35.89 -18.09 1.49
N ASP A 28 -35.40 -18.64 0.38
CA ASP A 28 -36.02 -19.72 -0.40
C ASP A 28 -35.04 -20.86 -0.67
N ALA A 29 -34.24 -21.20 0.31
CA ALA A 29 -33.25 -22.30 0.27
C ALA A 29 -32.21 -22.15 -0.86
N GLY A 30 -31.82 -20.92 -1.18
CA GLY A 30 -30.79 -20.62 -2.18
C GLY A 30 -31.29 -20.54 -3.62
N THR A 31 -32.62 -20.51 -3.83
CA THR A 31 -33.20 -20.36 -5.17
C THR A 31 -33.01 -18.93 -5.70
N THR A 32 -33.23 -17.93 -4.85
CA THR A 32 -32.96 -16.52 -5.15
C THR A 32 -32.18 -15.84 -4.03
N PHE A 33 -31.41 -14.83 -4.38
CA PHE A 33 -30.62 -14.05 -3.42
C PHE A 33 -30.90 -12.54 -3.58
N SER A 34 -30.95 -11.86 -2.46
CA SER A 34 -30.97 -10.39 -2.37
C SER A 34 -29.75 -9.89 -1.62
N GLN A 35 -29.25 -8.72 -1.99
CA GLN A 35 -28.13 -8.09 -1.30
C GLN A 35 -28.54 -7.69 0.13
N LEU A 36 -27.72 -8.04 1.12
CA LEU A 36 -27.96 -7.75 2.53
C LEU A 36 -27.09 -6.58 3.01
N THR A 37 -25.86 -6.48 2.54
CA THR A 37 -24.92 -5.43 2.92
C THR A 37 -24.35 -4.72 1.70
N GLN A 38 -23.72 -3.57 1.91
CA GLN A 38 -22.95 -2.89 0.88
C GLN A 38 -21.63 -2.40 1.47
N TRP A 39 -20.54 -2.50 0.70
CA TRP A 39 -19.22 -1.98 1.09
C TRP A 39 -19.05 -0.51 0.68
N ALA A 40 -19.57 -0.13 -0.48
CA ALA A 40 -19.55 1.25 -0.96
C ALA A 40 -20.84 1.96 -0.56
N GLY A 41 -20.75 2.96 0.29
CA GLY A 41 -21.90 3.75 0.71
C GLY A 41 -22.55 4.52 -0.45
N GLY A 42 -23.87 4.73 -0.37
CA GLY A 42 -24.57 5.72 -1.17
C GLY A 42 -25.49 5.25 -2.30
N CYS A 43 -25.47 3.97 -2.69
CA CYS A 43 -26.34 3.48 -3.77
C CYS A 43 -27.68 2.87 -3.29
N TYR A 44 -27.69 2.30 -2.09
CA TYR A 44 -28.86 1.64 -1.49
C TYR A 44 -28.95 1.96 0.00
N SER A 45 -30.16 1.82 0.60
CA SER A 45 -30.37 1.96 2.05
C SER A 45 -29.96 0.69 2.82
N LEU A 46 -28.89 0.01 2.38
CA LEU A 46 -28.40 -1.20 3.02
C LEU A 46 -27.31 -0.87 4.06
N PRO A 47 -27.14 -1.71 5.09
CA PRO A 47 -26.05 -1.54 6.03
C PRO A 47 -24.69 -1.54 5.34
N ASN A 48 -23.86 -0.58 5.70
CA ASN A 48 -22.48 -0.49 5.20
C ASN A 48 -21.56 -1.25 6.15
N ILE A 49 -20.89 -2.29 5.64
CA ILE A 49 -19.79 -2.99 6.31
C ILE A 49 -18.63 -3.09 5.34
N HIS A 50 -17.44 -3.41 5.83
CA HIS A 50 -16.28 -3.58 4.97
C HIS A 50 -16.47 -4.73 3.99
N ALA A 51 -15.82 -4.65 2.83
CA ALA A 51 -15.80 -5.69 1.81
C ALA A 51 -15.08 -6.97 2.28
N ASP A 52 -15.14 -7.98 1.43
CA ASP A 52 -14.33 -9.20 1.47
C ASP A 52 -14.59 -10.04 2.72
N ASN A 53 -15.79 -10.66 2.73
CA ASN A 53 -16.31 -11.38 3.88
C ASN A 53 -15.69 -12.80 3.98
N HIS A 54 -15.17 -13.13 5.19
CA HIS A 54 -14.48 -14.40 5.48
C HIS A 54 -15.30 -15.39 6.27
N ASN A 55 -16.26 -14.91 7.09
CA ASN A 55 -17.10 -15.80 7.89
C ASN A 55 -18.38 -15.14 8.39
N ILE A 56 -19.42 -15.95 8.63
CA ILE A 56 -20.62 -15.60 9.39
C ILE A 56 -20.80 -16.64 10.49
N VAL A 57 -20.90 -16.17 11.73
CA VAL A 57 -21.11 -17.04 12.90
C VAL A 57 -22.36 -16.59 13.64
N PHE A 58 -23.37 -17.48 13.68
CA PHE A 58 -24.60 -17.28 14.48
C PHE A 58 -24.31 -17.47 15.97
N ILE A 59 -24.72 -16.50 16.79
CA ILE A 59 -24.49 -16.50 18.24
C ILE A 59 -25.63 -17.22 18.95
N ASN A 60 -25.30 -18.23 19.78
CA ASN A 60 -26.27 -18.99 20.57
C ASN A 60 -27.42 -19.55 19.73
N ALA A 61 -27.16 -20.02 18.53
CA ALA A 61 -28.15 -20.52 17.58
C ALA A 61 -29.33 -19.55 17.32
N SER A 62 -29.08 -18.25 17.36
CA SER A 62 -30.10 -17.22 17.10
C SER A 62 -30.14 -16.85 15.64
N SER A 63 -31.31 -16.85 15.01
CA SER A 63 -31.50 -16.37 13.62
C SER A 63 -31.23 -14.87 13.44
N SER A 64 -31.32 -14.08 14.52
CA SER A 64 -31.16 -12.63 14.48
C SER A 64 -29.79 -12.14 14.90
N LYS A 65 -29.00 -12.97 15.61
CA LYS A 65 -27.71 -12.55 16.17
C LYS A 65 -26.57 -13.29 15.51
N PHE A 66 -25.74 -12.56 14.78
CA PHE A 66 -24.52 -13.12 14.20
C PHE A 66 -23.41 -12.09 14.09
N ILE A 67 -22.20 -12.57 13.89
CA ILE A 67 -21.03 -11.79 13.56
C ILE A 67 -20.63 -12.11 12.12
N ALA A 68 -20.39 -11.08 11.32
CA ALA A 68 -19.67 -11.17 10.06
C ALA A 68 -18.23 -10.70 10.28
N SER A 69 -17.26 -11.43 9.76
CA SER A 69 -15.85 -11.02 9.70
C SER A 69 -15.44 -10.75 8.27
N ASN A 70 -14.65 -9.69 8.09
CA ASN A 70 -14.15 -9.24 6.79
C ASN A 70 -12.80 -8.51 6.96
N ASP A 71 -12.22 -8.00 5.87
CA ASP A 71 -10.92 -7.32 5.88
C ASP A 71 -10.91 -6.02 6.72
N GLY A 72 -12.07 -5.45 7.04
CA GLY A 72 -12.24 -4.32 7.97
C GLY A 72 -12.48 -4.73 9.42
N GLY A 73 -12.56 -6.05 9.73
CA GLY A 73 -12.70 -6.57 11.08
C GLY A 73 -14.01 -7.30 11.35
N LEU A 74 -14.60 -7.07 12.53
CA LEU A 74 -15.80 -7.76 13.02
C LEU A 74 -17.01 -6.85 13.06
N TYR A 75 -18.13 -7.33 12.55
CA TYR A 75 -19.40 -6.62 12.50
C TYR A 75 -20.51 -7.49 13.08
N TYR A 76 -21.16 -6.97 14.13
CA TYR A 76 -22.22 -7.66 14.83
C TYR A 76 -23.60 -7.13 14.43
N THR A 77 -24.53 -8.04 14.21
CA THR A 77 -25.96 -7.73 14.08
C THR A 77 -26.77 -8.40 15.19
N ALA A 78 -27.87 -7.74 15.60
CA ALA A 78 -28.85 -8.29 16.56
C ALA A 78 -30.25 -8.45 15.94
N ASP A 79 -30.41 -8.08 14.66
CA ASP A 79 -31.68 -7.96 13.95
C ASP A 79 -31.68 -8.70 12.60
N GLY A 80 -30.84 -9.73 12.46
CA GLY A 80 -30.78 -10.56 11.25
C GLY A 80 -30.14 -9.89 10.06
N GLY A 81 -29.32 -8.87 10.29
CA GLY A 81 -28.60 -8.14 9.25
C GLY A 81 -29.27 -6.85 8.80
N ALA A 82 -30.36 -6.40 9.46
CA ALA A 82 -30.95 -5.10 9.15
C ALA A 82 -30.05 -3.93 9.55
N THR A 83 -29.26 -4.11 10.64
CA THR A 83 -28.21 -3.17 11.06
C THR A 83 -26.97 -3.91 11.51
N PHE A 84 -25.80 -3.25 11.43
CA PHE A 84 -24.52 -3.79 11.92
C PHE A 84 -23.79 -2.77 12.78
N ALA A 85 -23.13 -3.27 13.81
CA ALA A 85 -22.25 -2.49 14.68
C ALA A 85 -20.81 -3.06 14.59
N ALA A 86 -19.85 -2.23 14.22
CA ALA A 86 -18.43 -2.61 14.24
C ALA A 86 -17.99 -2.96 15.68
N LYS A 87 -17.21 -4.03 15.83
CA LYS A 87 -16.67 -4.55 17.09
C LYS A 87 -15.14 -4.53 17.12
N ASN A 88 -14.54 -3.52 16.51
CA ASN A 88 -13.10 -3.43 16.29
C ASN A 88 -12.35 -2.68 17.40
N ILE A 89 -13.04 -2.09 18.38
CA ILE A 89 -12.40 -1.36 19.48
C ILE A 89 -11.57 -2.34 20.33
N GLY A 90 -10.26 -2.08 20.43
CA GLY A 90 -9.32 -2.96 21.12
C GLY A 90 -8.83 -4.15 20.27
N PHE A 91 -9.32 -4.29 19.05
CA PHE A 91 -8.83 -5.27 18.08
C PHE A 91 -7.72 -4.66 17.25
N ASN A 92 -6.49 -4.71 17.76
CA ASN A 92 -5.34 -3.99 17.19
C ASN A 92 -4.62 -4.85 16.15
N VAL A 93 -5.28 -5.18 15.06
CA VAL A 93 -4.70 -5.95 13.96
C VAL A 93 -4.83 -5.13 12.68
N THR A 94 -3.69 -4.78 12.07
CA THR A 94 -3.61 -4.10 10.78
C THR A 94 -2.33 -4.52 10.09
N GLN A 95 -2.43 -4.88 8.81
CA GLN A 95 -1.27 -5.18 7.99
C GLN A 95 -0.82 -3.93 7.27
N TYR A 96 0.35 -3.42 7.63
CA TYR A 96 0.96 -2.27 6.96
C TYR A 96 1.96 -2.69 5.90
N TYR A 97 1.86 -2.10 4.71
CA TYR A 97 2.85 -2.21 3.64
C TYR A 97 4.02 -1.23 3.83
N SER A 98 3.75 -0.07 4.41
CA SER A 98 4.74 1.01 4.56
C SER A 98 4.43 1.87 5.76
N LEU A 99 5.48 2.43 6.35
CA LEU A 99 5.41 3.40 7.44
C LEU A 99 6.31 4.61 7.14
N ALA A 100 5.85 5.80 7.49
CA ALA A 100 6.64 7.01 7.48
C ALA A 100 6.53 7.74 8.82
N MET A 101 7.68 8.08 9.41
CA MET A 101 7.75 8.72 10.72
C MET A 101 7.91 10.25 10.56
N HIS A 102 7.26 10.98 11.47
CA HIS A 102 7.45 12.42 11.57
C HIS A 102 8.79 12.73 12.26
N PRO A 103 9.65 13.61 11.70
CA PRO A 103 11.00 13.84 12.22
C PRO A 103 11.07 14.41 13.63
N ASN A 104 10.07 15.19 14.04
CA ASN A 104 10.08 15.94 15.29
C ASN A 104 9.02 15.48 16.30
N THR A 105 8.20 14.48 15.98
CA THR A 105 7.08 14.05 16.82
C THR A 105 7.05 12.52 16.87
N THR A 106 7.54 11.95 17.97
CA THR A 106 7.75 10.49 18.13
C THR A 106 6.48 9.64 18.06
N ASN A 107 5.31 10.23 18.28
CA ASN A 107 4.02 9.54 18.25
C ASN A 107 3.25 9.82 16.96
N TYR A 108 3.89 10.40 15.95
CA TYR A 108 3.25 10.69 14.67
C TYR A 108 3.87 9.84 13.56
N PHE A 109 3.03 9.06 12.88
CA PHE A 109 3.39 8.34 11.67
C PHE A 109 2.20 8.21 10.72
N LEU A 110 2.52 8.03 9.45
CA LEU A 110 1.61 7.54 8.43
C LEU A 110 1.88 6.05 8.21
N GLY A 111 0.83 5.26 8.04
CA GLY A 111 0.93 3.85 7.68
C GLY A 111 -0.03 3.51 6.56
N GLY A 112 0.50 3.01 5.45
CA GLY A 112 -0.31 2.47 4.36
C GLY A 112 -0.68 1.02 4.65
N ALA A 113 -1.99 0.74 4.79
CA ALA A 113 -2.51 -0.55 5.22
C ALA A 113 -3.25 -1.27 4.09
N GLN A 114 -3.12 -2.58 4.05
CA GLN A 114 -3.92 -3.42 3.16
C GLN A 114 -5.40 -3.21 3.47
N ASP A 115 -6.21 -2.98 2.42
CA ASP A 115 -7.68 -2.85 2.42
C ASP A 115 -8.26 -1.73 3.31
N ASN A 116 -7.44 -1.09 4.14
CA ASN A 116 -7.87 -0.13 5.16
C ASN A 116 -7.32 1.29 4.95
N GLY A 117 -6.74 1.57 3.80
CA GLY A 117 -6.25 2.90 3.44
C GLY A 117 -4.97 3.31 4.15
N THR A 118 -4.62 4.59 4.08
CA THR A 118 -3.50 5.15 4.84
C THR A 118 -4.01 5.77 6.13
N HIS A 119 -3.42 5.34 7.24
CA HIS A 119 -3.72 5.84 8.58
C HIS A 119 -2.69 6.86 9.04
N LYS A 120 -3.18 7.96 9.59
CA LYS A 120 -2.40 8.89 10.39
C LYS A 120 -2.58 8.55 11.86
N ILE A 121 -1.50 8.21 12.55
CA ILE A 121 -1.46 8.02 13.99
C ILE A 121 -0.68 9.19 14.57
N SER A 122 -1.26 9.95 15.51
CA SER A 122 -0.70 11.19 16.03
C SER A 122 -0.73 11.28 17.55
N SER A 123 -1.01 10.17 18.24
CA SER A 123 -1.02 10.08 19.71
C SER A 123 -0.47 8.75 20.18
N ALA A 124 0.15 8.74 21.35
CA ALA A 124 0.61 7.52 22.00
C ALA A 124 -0.57 6.68 22.54
N GLY A 125 -0.32 5.38 22.74
CA GLY A 125 -1.26 4.46 23.35
C GLY A 125 -2.22 3.81 22.35
N ILE A 126 -3.26 3.16 22.90
CA ILE A 126 -4.31 2.51 22.12
C ILE A 126 -5.33 3.57 21.71
N GLY A 127 -5.18 4.11 20.51
CA GLY A 127 -6.08 5.10 19.92
C GLY A 127 -6.44 4.74 18.50
N SER A 128 -7.53 5.32 18.00
CA SER A 128 -7.90 5.19 16.60
C SER A 128 -7.00 6.05 15.74
N GLY A 129 -6.40 5.49 14.69
CA GLY A 129 -5.79 6.25 13.61
C GLY A 129 -6.87 7.03 12.84
N THR A 130 -6.48 8.12 12.20
CA THR A 130 -7.33 8.84 11.24
C THR A 130 -7.01 8.31 9.85
N GLN A 131 -8.00 7.76 9.16
CA GLN A 131 -7.86 7.39 7.75
C GLN A 131 -7.71 8.65 6.91
N VAL A 132 -6.62 8.79 6.17
CA VAL A 132 -6.34 9.97 5.31
C VAL A 132 -6.56 9.69 3.83
N SER A 133 -6.54 8.43 3.42
CA SER A 133 -6.97 7.96 2.10
C SER A 133 -7.59 6.57 2.24
N GLY A 134 -8.53 6.22 1.37
CA GLY A 134 -9.23 4.93 1.39
C GLY A 134 -8.64 3.90 0.43
N GLY A 135 -9.26 2.71 0.37
CA GLY A 135 -8.82 1.56 -0.41
C GLY A 135 -7.58 0.90 0.20
N ASP A 136 -6.68 0.35 -0.62
CA ASP A 136 -5.37 -0.07 -0.16
C ASP A 136 -4.47 1.14 0.06
N GLY A 137 -3.92 1.28 1.26
CA GLY A 137 -2.84 2.22 1.50
C GLY A 137 -1.52 1.58 1.09
N ALA A 138 -0.75 2.25 0.23
CA ALA A 138 0.55 1.76 -0.20
C ALA A 138 1.69 2.57 0.47
N PHE A 139 2.73 2.91 -0.26
CA PHE A 139 3.86 3.67 0.29
C PHE A 139 3.42 5.06 0.73
N CYS A 140 3.92 5.50 1.88
CA CYS A 140 3.69 6.84 2.43
C CYS A 140 5.00 7.49 2.83
N HIS A 141 5.04 8.83 2.78
CA HIS A 141 6.24 9.62 3.08
C HIS A 141 5.89 10.84 3.92
N VAL A 142 6.79 11.19 4.84
CA VAL A 142 6.80 12.45 5.57
C VAL A 142 8.16 13.08 5.34
N ALA A 143 8.20 14.26 4.72
CA ALA A 143 9.46 14.94 4.45
C ALA A 143 10.18 15.30 5.77
N GLN A 144 11.45 14.92 5.87
CA GLN A 144 12.22 15.04 7.11
C GLN A 144 12.68 16.48 7.37
N SER A 145 12.89 17.27 6.31
CA SER A 145 13.25 18.69 6.41
C SER A 145 12.04 19.63 6.54
N ASN A 146 10.89 19.21 5.98
CA ASN A 146 9.64 19.97 6.06
C ASN A 146 8.43 19.04 6.24
N PRO A 147 8.10 18.62 7.46
CA PRO A 147 7.05 17.66 7.73
C PRO A 147 5.62 18.14 7.39
N ASN A 148 5.45 19.37 6.94
CA ASN A 148 4.19 19.80 6.34
C ASN A 148 3.91 19.10 5.01
N ILE A 149 4.95 18.62 4.31
CA ILE A 149 4.84 17.86 3.08
C ILE A 149 4.75 16.39 3.45
N GLN A 150 3.59 15.77 3.12
CA GLN A 150 3.33 14.37 3.37
C GLN A 150 2.66 13.76 2.15
N LEU A 151 2.99 12.50 1.86
CA LEU A 151 2.43 11.76 0.74
C LEU A 151 1.81 10.47 1.23
N SER A 152 0.67 10.14 0.65
CA SER A 152 -0.04 8.89 0.81
C SER A 152 -0.27 8.31 -0.58
N SER A 153 -0.08 7.02 -0.75
CA SER A 153 -0.37 6.34 -2.02
C SER A 153 -1.59 5.44 -1.85
N TYR A 154 -2.40 5.37 -2.89
CA TYR A 154 -3.29 4.25 -3.19
C TYR A 154 -2.53 3.29 -4.12
N VAL A 155 -3.18 2.31 -4.70
CA VAL A 155 -2.55 1.34 -5.61
C VAL A 155 -1.98 2.00 -6.87
N TYR A 156 -0.97 1.36 -7.46
CA TYR A 156 -0.29 1.82 -8.68
C TYR A 156 0.34 3.21 -8.52
N GLN A 157 0.06 4.13 -9.43
CA GLN A 157 0.60 5.49 -9.42
C GLN A 157 -0.43 6.55 -8.96
N ASN A 158 -1.29 6.22 -8.00
CA ASN A 158 -2.25 7.17 -7.45
C ASN A 158 -1.72 7.75 -6.14
N ILE A 159 -1.36 9.02 -6.14
CA ILE A 159 -0.68 9.72 -5.04
C ILE A 159 -1.54 10.86 -4.54
N TYR A 160 -1.67 10.97 -3.22
CA TYR A 160 -2.29 12.07 -2.50
C TYR A 160 -1.23 12.82 -1.70
N ILE A 161 -1.32 14.16 -1.69
CA ILE A 161 -0.31 15.03 -1.12
C ILE A 161 -0.96 15.99 -0.13
N SER A 162 -0.40 16.05 1.06
CA SER A 162 -0.64 17.09 2.05
C SER A 162 0.50 18.09 2.02
N ARG A 163 0.16 19.38 2.17
CA ARG A 163 1.12 20.50 2.33
C ARG A 163 0.91 21.25 3.65
N ASN A 164 0.18 20.65 4.57
CA ASN A 164 -0.23 21.25 5.85
C ASN A 164 -0.14 20.27 7.03
N GLY A 165 0.91 19.45 7.04
CA GLY A 165 1.20 18.54 8.15
C GLY A 165 0.19 17.38 8.28
N GLY A 166 -0.33 16.89 7.16
CA GLY A 166 -1.29 15.78 7.18
C GLY A 166 -2.68 16.16 7.74
N THR A 167 -3.00 17.46 7.78
CA THR A 167 -4.36 17.90 8.14
C THR A 167 -5.36 17.50 7.07
N ASN A 168 -4.98 17.62 5.82
CA ASN A 168 -5.72 17.08 4.68
C ASN A 168 -4.76 16.74 3.53
N PHE A 169 -5.23 15.90 2.59
CA PHE A 169 -4.53 15.46 1.39
C PHE A 169 -5.29 15.95 0.15
N ASN A 170 -5.33 17.26 -0.04
CA ASN A 170 -6.16 17.92 -1.06
C ASN A 170 -5.51 17.97 -2.45
N TYR A 171 -4.24 17.63 -2.57
CA TYR A 171 -3.56 17.58 -3.85
C TYR A 171 -3.39 16.12 -4.27
N SER A 172 -3.45 15.86 -5.57
CA SER A 172 -3.25 14.51 -6.09
C SER A 172 -2.60 14.52 -7.46
N ALA A 173 -1.96 13.41 -7.78
CA ALA A 173 -1.50 13.12 -9.14
C ALA A 173 -1.66 11.62 -9.40
N SER A 174 -1.95 11.27 -10.65
CA SER A 174 -2.08 9.89 -11.08
C SER A 174 -1.35 9.68 -12.39
N GLY A 175 -0.51 8.65 -12.43
CA GLY A 175 0.09 8.11 -13.67
C GLY A 175 -0.72 6.94 -14.26
N GLY A 176 -1.88 6.64 -13.68
CA GLY A 176 -2.73 5.51 -14.08
C GLY A 176 -2.31 4.19 -13.44
N SER A 177 -2.80 3.09 -13.99
CA SER A 177 -2.54 1.71 -13.51
C SER A 177 -1.19 1.18 -14.00
N LYS A 178 -0.10 1.88 -13.66
CA LYS A 178 1.27 1.51 -13.99
C LYS A 178 2.04 1.13 -12.73
N GLY A 179 3.11 0.35 -12.89
CA GLY A 179 3.90 -0.19 -11.79
C GLY A 179 3.22 -1.39 -11.12
N SER A 180 3.64 -1.72 -9.91
CA SER A 180 3.06 -2.78 -9.10
C SER A 180 1.78 -2.32 -8.41
N PHE A 181 0.91 -3.25 -8.00
CA PHE A 181 -0.30 -2.94 -7.23
C PHE A 181 0.08 -2.14 -5.98
N ILE A 182 0.90 -2.67 -5.10
CA ILE A 182 1.59 -1.89 -4.06
C ILE A 182 2.90 -1.39 -4.69
N ASN A 183 2.90 -0.14 -5.08
CA ASN A 183 3.93 0.42 -5.94
C ASN A 183 5.07 1.05 -5.12
N PRO A 184 6.30 0.51 -5.23
CA PRO A 184 7.43 1.06 -4.48
C PRO A 184 7.70 2.50 -4.90
N SER A 185 7.95 3.36 -3.92
CA SER A 185 8.27 4.76 -4.16
C SER A 185 9.19 5.33 -3.09
N ASP A 186 9.95 6.39 -3.42
CA ASP A 186 10.67 7.20 -2.45
C ASP A 186 10.70 8.67 -2.87
N TYR A 187 10.81 9.57 -1.88
CA TYR A 187 10.61 11.00 -2.05
C TYR A 187 11.92 11.79 -1.91
N ASP A 188 12.35 12.43 -3.01
CA ASP A 188 13.41 13.42 -2.98
C ASP A 188 12.84 14.76 -2.47
N GLU A 189 12.98 15.00 -1.19
CA GLU A 189 12.43 16.20 -0.55
C GLU A 189 13.14 17.50 -0.97
N THR A 190 14.40 17.40 -1.40
CA THR A 190 15.18 18.55 -1.89
C THR A 190 14.72 18.95 -3.28
N ALA A 191 14.48 17.98 -4.16
CA ALA A 191 13.96 18.25 -5.50
C ALA A 191 12.43 18.46 -5.52
N GLY A 192 11.72 18.02 -4.50
CA GLY A 192 10.24 18.01 -4.47
C GLY A 192 9.65 17.01 -5.46
N ILE A 193 10.29 15.87 -5.63
CA ILE A 193 9.91 14.85 -6.63
C ILE A 193 9.75 13.49 -5.92
N LEU A 194 8.61 12.83 -6.14
CA LEU A 194 8.42 11.43 -5.81
C LEU A 194 8.82 10.58 -7.01
N TYR A 195 9.69 9.58 -6.80
CA TYR A 195 10.02 8.55 -7.78
C TYR A 195 9.33 7.24 -7.43
N MET A 196 8.89 6.48 -8.44
CA MET A 196 8.09 5.27 -8.22
C MET A 196 8.20 4.27 -9.36
N GLY A 197 7.70 3.06 -9.14
CA GLY A 197 7.53 2.06 -10.19
C GLY A 197 6.63 2.56 -11.33
N ASP A 198 6.94 2.12 -12.56
CA ASP A 198 6.18 2.43 -13.78
C ASP A 198 6.06 1.16 -14.64
N ALA A 199 5.57 1.30 -15.86
CA ALA A 199 5.63 0.25 -16.87
C ALA A 199 7.08 -0.22 -17.10
N ALA A 200 7.25 -1.39 -17.66
CA ALA A 200 8.59 -1.89 -18.03
C ALA A 200 9.37 -0.84 -18.84
N ASN A 201 10.66 -0.72 -18.57
CA ASN A 201 11.57 0.27 -19.16
C ASN A 201 11.32 1.74 -18.75
N TYR A 202 10.54 1.99 -17.69
CA TYR A 202 10.30 3.36 -17.23
C TYR A 202 10.40 3.46 -15.72
N VAL A 203 10.77 4.65 -15.22
CA VAL A 203 10.53 5.09 -13.84
C VAL A 203 9.49 6.20 -13.85
N GLY A 204 8.50 6.08 -12.99
CA GLY A 204 7.49 7.10 -12.77
C GLY A 204 7.99 8.20 -11.84
N LYS A 205 7.52 9.42 -12.06
CA LYS A 205 7.76 10.53 -11.14
C LYS A 205 6.55 11.44 -11.00
N ILE A 206 6.35 11.96 -9.79
CA ILE A 206 5.43 13.07 -9.52
C ILE A 206 6.26 14.30 -9.21
N THR A 207 6.09 15.34 -10.00
CA THR A 207 6.73 16.65 -9.81
C THR A 207 5.78 17.62 -9.13
N ASN A 208 6.30 18.78 -8.71
CA ASN A 208 5.53 19.84 -8.06
C ASN A 208 4.86 19.38 -6.73
N VAL A 209 5.51 18.48 -5.99
CA VAL A 209 5.00 18.00 -4.71
C VAL A 209 4.90 19.13 -3.69
N ILE A 210 5.90 20.01 -3.63
CA ILE A 210 5.99 21.11 -2.65
C ILE A 210 5.01 22.24 -2.98
N SER A 211 4.86 22.59 -4.25
CA SER A 211 4.05 23.72 -4.71
C SER A 211 3.55 23.53 -6.14
N GLY A 212 2.58 24.31 -6.59
CA GLY A 212 1.99 24.20 -7.93
C GLY A 212 1.08 22.98 -8.07
N THR A 213 0.77 22.61 -9.30
CA THR A 213 -0.08 21.44 -9.62
C THR A 213 0.79 20.19 -9.73
N PRO A 214 0.59 19.16 -8.87
CA PRO A 214 1.33 17.91 -8.98
C PRO A 214 1.10 17.26 -10.35
N THR A 215 2.17 16.76 -10.96
CA THR A 215 2.13 16.23 -12.33
C THR A 215 2.86 14.91 -12.41
N ALA A 216 2.17 13.88 -12.92
CA ALA A 216 2.74 12.57 -13.21
C ALA A 216 3.44 12.56 -14.55
N SER A 217 4.59 11.90 -14.61
CA SER A 217 5.34 11.67 -15.85
C SER A 217 6.20 10.42 -15.75
N SER A 218 6.69 9.91 -16.87
CA SER A 218 7.55 8.73 -16.95
C SER A 218 8.88 9.10 -17.60
N VAL A 219 9.97 8.48 -17.13
CA VAL A 219 11.31 8.60 -17.68
C VAL A 219 11.73 7.25 -18.23
N ALA A 220 12.19 7.19 -19.48
CA ALA A 220 12.63 5.96 -20.11
C ALA A 220 13.93 5.43 -19.47
N LEU A 221 13.96 4.13 -19.20
CA LEU A 221 15.10 3.39 -18.62
C LEU A 221 15.35 2.09 -19.39
N SER A 222 15.91 2.18 -20.58
CA SER A 222 16.18 1.00 -21.43
C SER A 222 17.06 -0.06 -20.72
N SER A 223 17.95 0.37 -19.80
CA SER A 223 18.79 -0.52 -19.00
C SER A 223 18.00 -1.43 -18.03
N LEU A 224 16.77 -1.10 -17.73
CA LEU A 224 15.90 -1.94 -16.91
C LEU A 224 15.40 -3.18 -17.67
N GLY A 225 15.33 -3.11 -19.00
CA GLY A 225 14.77 -4.17 -19.84
C GLY A 225 13.30 -4.39 -19.53
N SER A 226 12.82 -5.62 -19.65
CA SER A 226 11.41 -5.99 -19.35
C SER A 226 11.12 -6.12 -17.84
N ARG A 227 12.04 -5.70 -16.95
CA ARG A 227 11.87 -5.81 -15.51
C ARG A 227 10.88 -4.79 -14.98
N GLN A 228 10.12 -5.21 -13.97
CA GLN A 228 9.32 -4.30 -13.15
C GLN A 228 10.19 -3.75 -12.01
N ILE A 229 9.93 -2.52 -11.61
CA ILE A 229 10.61 -1.92 -10.46
C ILE A 229 10.07 -2.58 -9.17
N SER A 230 10.98 -3.12 -8.36
CA SER A 230 10.67 -3.78 -7.09
C SER A 230 11.08 -2.97 -5.87
N ALA A 231 12.04 -2.05 -6.01
CA ALA A 231 12.42 -1.10 -4.97
C ALA A 231 12.89 0.21 -5.57
N VAL A 232 12.63 1.30 -4.87
CA VAL A 232 13.08 2.66 -5.19
C VAL A 232 13.67 3.27 -3.93
N LYS A 233 14.85 3.90 -4.03
CA LYS A 233 15.48 4.65 -2.95
C LYS A 233 16.14 5.91 -3.48
N VAL A 234 15.74 7.04 -2.94
CA VAL A 234 16.42 8.32 -3.18
C VAL A 234 17.71 8.37 -2.37
N ASP A 235 18.80 8.79 -3.00
CA ASP A 235 20.05 9.07 -2.29
C ASP A 235 19.89 10.38 -1.50
N VAL A 236 19.75 10.28 -0.19
CA VAL A 236 19.54 11.45 0.70
C VAL A 236 20.72 12.43 0.71
N ASN A 237 21.88 12.03 0.16
CA ASN A 237 23.09 12.85 0.10
C ASN A 237 23.27 13.58 -1.23
N ALA A 238 22.52 13.16 -2.28
CA ALA A 238 22.69 13.64 -3.65
C ALA A 238 21.34 13.87 -4.33
N VAL A 239 20.92 15.12 -4.47
CA VAL A 239 19.66 15.51 -5.10
C VAL A 239 19.55 14.93 -6.52
N ASN A 240 18.35 14.50 -6.91
CA ASN A 240 18.06 13.87 -8.20
C ASN A 240 18.89 12.58 -8.46
N THR A 241 19.36 11.93 -7.41
CA THR A 241 20.03 10.62 -7.48
C THR A 241 19.12 9.56 -6.87
N VAL A 242 18.83 8.51 -7.65
CA VAL A 242 17.84 7.49 -7.28
C VAL A 242 18.39 6.09 -7.59
N TRP A 243 18.28 5.20 -6.64
CA TRP A 243 18.54 3.79 -6.80
C TRP A 243 17.26 3.04 -7.11
N ILE A 244 17.30 2.15 -8.09
CA ILE A 244 16.15 1.39 -8.56
C ILE A 244 16.52 -0.07 -8.66
N ALA A 245 15.74 -0.95 -8.08
CA ALA A 245 15.82 -2.38 -8.32
C ALA A 245 14.81 -2.82 -9.37
N GLY A 246 15.23 -3.68 -10.28
CA GLY A 246 14.41 -4.31 -11.31
C GLY A 246 14.27 -5.81 -11.10
N TYR A 247 13.04 -6.30 -11.08
CA TYR A 247 12.70 -7.71 -10.93
C TYR A 247 12.13 -8.30 -12.23
N SER A 248 12.52 -9.55 -12.50
CA SER A 248 11.91 -10.41 -13.51
C SER A 248 11.96 -11.83 -12.99
N GLY A 249 10.86 -12.59 -13.13
CA GLY A 249 10.78 -13.96 -12.63
C GLY A 249 11.78 -14.95 -13.24
N SER A 250 12.49 -14.56 -14.31
CA SER A 250 13.38 -15.45 -15.08
C SER A 250 14.83 -14.99 -15.18
N ALA A 251 15.15 -13.77 -14.75
CA ALA A 251 16.50 -13.23 -14.82
C ALA A 251 16.99 -12.78 -13.43
N ALA A 252 18.30 -12.65 -13.26
CA ALA A 252 18.87 -12.05 -12.06
C ALA A 252 18.36 -10.61 -11.88
N PRO A 253 18.17 -10.14 -10.64
CA PRO A 253 17.73 -8.79 -10.37
C PRO A 253 18.77 -7.78 -10.91
N SER A 254 18.32 -6.57 -11.20
CA SER A 254 19.16 -5.48 -11.66
C SER A 254 19.05 -4.33 -10.68
N ILE A 255 20.18 -3.69 -10.38
CA ILE A 255 20.21 -2.43 -9.63
C ILE A 255 20.73 -1.34 -10.55
N LEU A 256 20.02 -0.24 -10.61
CA LEU A 256 20.38 0.95 -11.39
C LEU A 256 20.58 2.13 -10.43
N LYS A 257 21.72 2.82 -10.54
CA LYS A 257 21.91 4.14 -9.95
C LYS A 257 21.65 5.18 -11.03
N LEU A 258 20.68 6.03 -10.82
CA LEU A 258 20.30 7.12 -11.71
C LEU A 258 20.82 8.42 -11.13
N THR A 259 21.60 9.19 -11.88
CA THR A 259 21.87 10.60 -11.59
C THR A 259 21.13 11.48 -12.58
N ASN A 260 20.78 12.73 -12.21
CA ASN A 260 19.89 13.60 -13.00
C ASN A 260 18.51 12.96 -13.30
N ALA A 261 17.99 12.21 -12.33
CA ALA A 261 16.72 11.48 -12.47
C ALA A 261 15.51 12.38 -12.73
N ASN A 262 15.61 13.67 -12.40
CA ASN A 262 14.59 14.70 -12.67
C ASN A 262 14.41 15.02 -14.16
N ALA A 263 15.42 14.77 -14.99
CA ALA A 263 15.42 15.11 -16.43
C ALA A 263 15.78 13.87 -17.28
N THR A 264 16.95 13.86 -17.88
CA THR A 264 17.48 12.71 -18.61
C THR A 264 18.53 12.01 -17.73
N PRO A 265 18.23 10.85 -17.15
CA PRO A 265 19.14 10.22 -16.20
C PRO A 265 20.40 9.68 -16.88
N THR A 266 21.54 9.84 -16.21
CA THR A 266 22.70 9.03 -16.45
C THR A 266 22.54 7.75 -15.61
N VAL A 267 22.73 6.60 -16.23
CA VAL A 267 22.44 5.29 -15.63
C VAL A 267 23.72 4.51 -15.43
N ALA A 268 24.02 4.15 -14.20
CA ALA A 268 24.98 3.10 -13.88
C ALA A 268 24.21 1.80 -13.58
N VAL A 269 24.64 0.70 -14.17
CA VAL A 269 24.06 -0.63 -13.96
C VAL A 269 24.98 -1.38 -13.01
N ASN A 270 24.44 -1.85 -11.90
CA ASN A 270 25.19 -2.59 -10.89
C ASN A 270 24.66 -4.04 -10.84
N THR A 271 25.54 -4.98 -10.64
CA THR A 271 25.21 -6.41 -10.59
C THR A 271 25.49 -6.93 -9.18
N ILE A 272 24.49 -7.55 -8.57
CA ILE A 272 24.71 -8.27 -7.31
C ILE A 272 25.38 -9.60 -7.63
N VAL A 273 26.64 -9.74 -7.23
CA VAL A 273 27.40 -10.97 -7.43
C VAL A 273 26.76 -12.09 -6.61
N GLY A 274 26.44 -13.21 -7.27
CA GLY A 274 25.83 -14.37 -6.64
C GLY A 274 24.31 -14.32 -6.49
N ALA A 275 23.63 -13.24 -6.92
CA ALA A 275 22.17 -13.22 -6.96
C ALA A 275 21.64 -14.19 -8.02
N THR A 276 20.67 -15.02 -7.63
CA THR A 276 20.07 -16.03 -8.50
C THR A 276 19.00 -15.44 -9.42
N SER A 277 18.74 -16.11 -10.54
CA SER A 277 17.61 -15.76 -11.42
C SER A 277 16.30 -15.82 -10.65
N GLY A 278 15.42 -14.83 -10.89
CA GLY A 278 14.14 -14.71 -10.19
C GLY A 278 14.22 -14.18 -8.76
N ALA A 279 15.41 -13.80 -8.27
CA ALA A 279 15.54 -13.18 -6.97
C ALA A 279 14.87 -11.78 -6.96
N TYR A 280 14.17 -11.46 -5.86
CA TYR A 280 13.40 -10.24 -5.69
C TYR A 280 14.08 -9.31 -4.69
N ILE A 281 14.51 -8.16 -5.14
CA ILE A 281 15.04 -7.11 -4.26
C ILE A 281 13.83 -6.38 -3.64
N SER A 282 13.70 -6.48 -2.34
CA SER A 282 12.59 -5.91 -1.58
C SER A 282 12.88 -4.51 -1.01
N CYS A 283 14.16 -4.21 -0.78
CA CYS A 283 14.56 -2.91 -0.25
C CYS A 283 15.97 -2.54 -0.70
N ILE A 284 16.20 -1.24 -0.88
CA ILE A 284 17.51 -0.61 -1.01
C ILE A 284 17.59 0.49 0.04
N ASP A 285 18.71 0.63 0.72
CA ASP A 285 18.98 1.77 1.58
C ASP A 285 20.37 2.35 1.34
N VAL A 286 20.51 3.66 1.56
CA VAL A 286 21.74 4.41 1.37
C VAL A 286 22.07 5.13 2.66
N GLU A 287 23.29 4.96 3.16
CA GLU A 287 23.70 5.60 4.40
C GLU A 287 23.67 7.12 4.30
N LYS A 288 23.05 7.74 5.30
CA LYS A 288 23.07 9.20 5.40
C LYS A 288 24.49 9.71 5.70
N GLY A 289 24.98 10.57 4.83
CA GLY A 289 26.35 11.11 4.87
C GLY A 289 27.36 10.32 4.01
N ASN A 290 26.97 9.18 3.42
CA ASN A 290 27.84 8.36 2.60
C ASN A 290 27.11 7.65 1.46
N SER A 291 27.02 8.28 0.30
CA SER A 291 26.39 7.71 -0.92
C SER A 291 27.09 6.43 -1.46
N ASN A 292 28.26 6.09 -0.94
CA ASN A 292 28.98 4.87 -1.35
C ASN A 292 28.56 3.65 -0.52
N HIS A 293 27.96 3.85 0.64
CA HIS A 293 27.48 2.75 1.47
C HIS A 293 26.02 2.46 1.18
N VAL A 294 25.76 1.30 0.60
CA VAL A 294 24.45 0.87 0.12
C VAL A 294 24.16 -0.53 0.63
N LEU A 295 22.98 -0.73 1.19
CA LEU A 295 22.45 -2.03 1.60
C LEU A 295 21.29 -2.44 0.69
N VAL A 296 21.22 -3.74 0.39
CA VAL A 296 20.16 -4.33 -0.42
C VAL A 296 19.64 -5.60 0.23
N THR A 297 18.31 -5.76 0.27
CA THR A 297 17.71 -6.99 0.78
C THR A 297 16.93 -7.74 -0.29
N LEU A 298 17.02 -9.07 -0.25
CA LEU A 298 16.25 -9.99 -1.09
C LEU A 298 15.27 -10.79 -0.23
N SER A 299 14.02 -10.90 -0.66
CA SER A 299 12.94 -11.56 0.10
C SER A 299 12.67 -13.01 -0.29
N ASN A 300 13.50 -13.62 -1.14
CA ASN A 300 13.36 -15.02 -1.53
C ASN A 300 13.89 -15.98 -0.46
N TYR A 301 13.30 -17.18 -0.38
CA TYR A 301 13.84 -18.27 0.42
C TYR A 301 15.06 -18.92 -0.27
N GLY A 302 16.02 -19.38 0.55
CA GLY A 302 17.18 -20.14 0.07
C GLY A 302 18.22 -19.35 -0.71
N VAL A 303 18.20 -18.03 -0.58
CA VAL A 303 19.22 -17.11 -1.16
C VAL A 303 19.90 -16.29 -0.06
N THR A 304 21.08 -15.74 -0.35
CA THR A 304 21.66 -14.70 0.50
C THR A 304 20.71 -13.50 0.51
N SER A 305 20.26 -13.09 1.68
CA SER A 305 19.18 -12.11 1.82
C SER A 305 19.65 -10.66 1.98
N VAL A 306 20.93 -10.44 2.36
CA VAL A 306 21.49 -9.10 2.58
C VAL A 306 22.80 -8.96 1.83
N TYR A 307 22.93 -7.88 1.09
CA TYR A 307 24.14 -7.48 0.39
C TYR A 307 24.51 -6.05 0.77
N GLU A 308 25.80 -5.79 0.83
CA GLU A 308 26.39 -4.50 1.17
C GLU A 308 27.38 -4.08 0.09
N SER A 309 27.38 -2.80 -0.24
CA SER A 309 28.41 -2.16 -1.06
C SER A 309 28.96 -0.96 -0.30
N THR A 310 30.30 -0.78 -0.33
CA THR A 310 30.99 0.37 0.26
C THR A 310 31.63 1.28 -0.78
N ASP A 311 31.40 1.01 -2.06
CA ASP A 311 31.98 1.72 -3.21
C ASP A 311 30.94 2.27 -4.19
N GLY A 312 29.72 2.53 -3.70
CA GLY A 312 28.64 3.09 -4.49
C GLY A 312 28.02 2.11 -5.48
N GLY A 313 28.07 0.82 -5.16
CA GLY A 313 27.46 -0.25 -5.96
C GLY A 313 28.39 -0.76 -7.07
N THR A 314 29.67 -0.44 -7.04
CA THR A 314 30.64 -0.96 -8.03
C THR A 314 30.94 -2.44 -7.75
N SER A 315 30.94 -2.82 -6.45
CA SER A 315 31.10 -4.21 -5.98
C SER A 315 30.15 -4.49 -4.81
#